data_d5da4d731dcb703a9f5a7237ceb3430f
#
_entry.id   d5da4d731dcb703a9f5a7237ceb3430f
#
_cell.length_a   1.000
_cell.length_b   1.000
_cell.length_c   1.000
_cell.angle_alpha   90.00
_cell.angle_beta   90.00
_cell.angle_gamma   90.00
#
_symmetry.space_group_name_H-M   'P 1'
#
loop_
_entity.id
_entity.type
_entity.pdbx_description
1 polymer ?
#
loop_
_entity_poly.entity_id
_entity_poly.type
_entity_poly.pdbx_seq_one_letter_code
_entity_poly.pdbx_strand_id
1 'polypeptide(L)'
;DGSYILASETCALDIIGANFIREIENGEVVVITKRGLKSYHPFPKKKVRHCIFEYIYFARPDSIVGGHSVYECRKSLGRELAKESHVEADMIIPVPDSGVPSAVGYSEESGVPFELGIIRNHYVGRTFIEPQQSIRAFSVKLKHNANRALVGGKKIVLVDDSIVRGTTSVKIVQMMRDAGASEVHMRIAAPPITHPDFYGIDTPSQDQLLAATKSLQEMGDYLGADSLSFLSVDGLYRAMGHPKGRDNDCPQYTDHCFTGDYPTNLIDEDGEQDFKQLSLLTVSNTPEQ
;
A
#
# COMPACT_ATOMS: atom_id res chain seq x y z
N ASP A 1 26.29 21.76 -5.60
CA ASP A 1 26.83 22.74 -4.66
C ASP A 1 27.50 22.09 -3.43
N GLY A 2 27.46 20.75 -3.31
CA GLY A 2 28.05 19.99 -2.21
C GLY A 2 27.12 19.83 -0.98
N SER A 3 25.83 20.18 -1.09
CA SER A 3 24.86 19.95 -0.04
C SER A 3 24.51 18.47 0.10
N TYR A 4 24.21 18.03 1.34
CA TYR A 4 23.68 16.72 1.62
C TYR A 4 22.16 16.80 1.73
N ILE A 5 21.46 15.84 1.11
CA ILE A 5 20.01 15.75 1.10
C ILE A 5 19.60 14.39 1.67
N LEU A 6 18.63 14.40 2.56
CA LEU A 6 18.01 13.21 3.14
C LEU A 6 16.56 13.15 2.65
N ALA A 7 16.17 12.01 2.14
CA ALA A 7 14.82 11.77 1.65
C ALA A 7 14.39 10.34 2.00
N SER A 8 13.09 10.11 2.14
CA SER A 8 12.52 8.78 2.36
C SER A 8 12.49 7.93 1.09
N GLU A 9 12.53 8.55 -0.10
CA GLU A 9 12.39 7.89 -1.38
C GLU A 9 13.32 8.49 -2.43
N THR A 10 13.82 7.66 -3.37
CA THR A 10 14.73 8.09 -4.44
C THR A 10 14.09 9.06 -5.42
N CYS A 11 12.78 8.92 -5.69
CA CYS A 11 12.07 9.84 -6.60
C CYS A 11 12.12 11.31 -6.15
N ALA A 12 12.24 11.57 -4.84
CA ALA A 12 12.40 12.93 -4.32
C ALA A 12 13.78 13.52 -4.70
N LEU A 13 14.81 12.68 -4.78
CA LEU A 13 16.14 13.07 -5.23
C LEU A 13 16.15 13.36 -6.74
N ASP A 14 15.48 12.53 -7.52
CA ASP A 14 15.37 12.68 -8.98
C ASP A 14 14.73 14.02 -9.37
N ILE A 15 13.63 14.40 -8.66
CA ILE A 15 12.90 15.66 -8.92
C ILE A 15 13.81 16.90 -8.77
N ILE A 16 14.75 16.88 -7.84
CA ILE A 16 15.66 18.02 -7.58
C ILE A 16 17.02 17.85 -8.24
N GLY A 17 17.23 16.79 -9.01
CA GLY A 17 18.50 16.50 -9.67
C GLY A 17 19.65 16.16 -8.70
N ALA A 18 19.31 15.58 -7.53
CA ALA A 18 20.32 15.11 -6.58
C ALA A 18 20.76 13.66 -6.89
N ASN A 19 22.00 13.35 -6.57
CA ASN A 19 22.54 12.00 -6.76
C ASN A 19 22.25 11.14 -5.53
N PHE A 20 21.61 9.98 -5.72
CA PHE A 20 21.50 8.97 -4.68
C PHE A 20 22.89 8.38 -4.39
N ILE A 21 23.32 8.43 -3.14
CA ILE A 21 24.60 7.88 -2.71
C ILE A 21 24.40 6.49 -2.11
N ARG A 22 23.54 6.38 -1.08
CA ARG A 22 23.22 5.14 -0.40
C ARG A 22 22.05 5.31 0.57
N GLU A 23 21.51 4.23 1.04
CA GLU A 23 20.61 4.22 2.20
C GLU A 23 21.40 4.38 3.51
N ILE A 24 20.73 4.88 4.57
CA ILE A 24 21.25 4.87 5.94
C ILE A 24 20.99 3.49 6.53
N GLU A 25 22.02 2.88 7.13
CA GLU A 25 21.91 1.54 7.70
C GLU A 25 21.08 1.54 9.01
N ASN A 26 20.51 0.39 9.35
CA ASN A 26 19.82 0.21 10.63
C ASN A 26 20.76 0.46 11.81
N GLY A 27 20.37 1.37 12.72
CA GLY A 27 21.17 1.75 13.88
C GLY A 27 22.37 2.67 13.57
N GLU A 28 22.47 3.15 12.32
CA GLU A 28 23.45 4.15 11.93
C GLU A 28 23.02 5.56 12.35
N VAL A 29 23.97 6.32 12.89
CA VAL A 29 23.83 7.75 13.13
C VAL A 29 24.76 8.50 12.17
N VAL A 30 24.17 9.31 11.31
CA VAL A 30 24.90 10.14 10.33
C VAL A 30 25.02 11.56 10.87
N VAL A 31 26.23 12.06 10.97
CA VAL A 31 26.54 13.44 11.38
C VAL A 31 27.12 14.21 10.21
N ILE A 32 26.43 15.27 9.79
CA ILE A 32 26.82 16.14 8.70
C ILE A 32 27.35 17.47 9.28
N THR A 33 28.56 17.84 8.92
CA THR A 33 29.22 19.07 9.35
C THR A 33 29.88 19.77 8.16
N LYS A 34 30.42 20.94 8.39
CA LYS A 34 31.27 21.65 7.39
C LYS A 34 32.51 20.83 6.95
N ARG A 35 32.91 19.81 7.72
CA ARG A 35 34.02 18.90 7.42
C ARG A 35 33.59 17.65 6.64
N GLY A 36 32.32 17.54 6.25
CA GLY A 36 31.75 16.42 5.54
C GLY A 36 30.87 15.53 6.44
N LEU A 37 30.54 14.35 5.91
CA LEU A 37 29.68 13.35 6.52
C LEU A 37 30.52 12.34 7.31
N LYS A 38 30.05 11.98 8.52
CA LYS A 38 30.59 10.88 9.34
C LYS A 38 29.46 9.96 9.78
N SER A 39 29.71 8.66 9.70
CA SER A 39 28.80 7.61 10.17
C SER A 39 29.29 7.02 11.47
N TYR A 40 28.36 6.74 12.39
CA TYR A 40 28.58 6.07 13.66
C TYR A 40 27.58 4.94 13.80
N HIS A 41 27.99 3.82 14.41
CA HIS A 41 27.13 2.66 14.66
C HIS A 41 27.06 2.37 16.17
N PRO A 42 26.37 3.24 16.96
CA PRO A 42 26.32 3.10 18.42
C PRO A 42 25.38 1.98 18.87
N PHE A 43 24.52 1.45 17.97
CA PHE A 43 23.54 0.44 18.28
C PHE A 43 23.92 -0.93 17.70
N PRO A 44 23.49 -2.04 18.33
CA PRO A 44 23.70 -3.38 17.78
C PRO A 44 23.07 -3.49 16.38
N LYS A 45 23.78 -4.14 15.46
CA LYS A 45 23.22 -4.43 14.13
C LYS A 45 21.99 -5.32 14.26
N LYS A 46 20.91 -4.92 13.62
CA LYS A 46 19.69 -5.71 13.46
C LYS A 46 19.50 -6.06 11.98
N LYS A 47 18.84 -7.18 11.71
CA LYS A 47 18.47 -7.54 10.32
C LYS A 47 17.57 -6.45 9.76
N VAL A 48 17.85 -6.03 8.52
CA VAL A 48 16.96 -5.12 7.78
C VAL A 48 15.70 -5.89 7.40
N ARG A 49 14.54 -5.34 7.72
CA ARG A 49 13.22 -5.83 7.31
C ARG A 49 12.43 -4.61 6.83
N HIS A 50 12.52 -4.34 5.52
CA HIS A 50 11.74 -3.26 4.93
C HIS A 50 10.24 -3.53 5.11
N CYS A 51 9.47 -2.48 5.32
CA CYS A 51 8.02 -2.61 5.32
C CYS A 51 7.55 -3.03 3.92
N ILE A 52 6.88 -4.18 3.82
CA ILE A 52 6.44 -4.70 2.52
C ILE A 52 5.35 -3.82 1.91
N PHE A 53 4.62 -3.06 2.71
CA PHE A 53 3.55 -2.17 2.26
C PHE A 53 4.07 -0.98 1.43
N GLU A 54 5.36 -0.63 1.59
CA GLU A 54 6.04 0.34 0.71
C GLU A 54 5.97 -0.10 -0.75
N TYR A 55 6.22 -1.39 -1.03
CA TYR A 55 6.17 -1.93 -2.38
C TYR A 55 4.74 -2.11 -2.91
N ILE A 56 3.75 -2.23 -2.02
CA ILE A 56 2.34 -2.39 -2.41
C ILE A 56 1.71 -1.03 -2.71
N TYR A 57 1.88 -0.05 -1.80
CA TYR A 57 1.11 1.20 -1.88
C TYR A 57 1.91 2.47 -1.60
N PHE A 58 2.69 2.54 -0.49
CA PHE A 58 3.18 3.82 0.04
C PHE A 58 4.23 4.48 -0.83
N ALA A 59 5.30 3.75 -1.19
CA ALA A 59 6.34 4.31 -2.03
C ALA A 59 5.79 4.65 -3.43
N ARG A 60 6.31 5.69 -4.03
CA ARG A 60 5.95 6.03 -5.42
C ARG A 60 6.46 4.95 -6.37
N PRO A 61 5.72 4.63 -7.44
CA PRO A 61 6.15 3.56 -8.36
C PRO A 61 7.47 3.86 -9.08
N ASP A 62 7.86 5.12 -9.21
CA ASP A 62 9.13 5.56 -9.80
C ASP A 62 10.31 5.53 -8.80
N SER A 63 10.10 5.10 -7.56
CA SER A 63 11.14 4.95 -6.54
C SER A 63 11.85 3.61 -6.61
N ILE A 64 13.10 3.60 -6.09
CA ILE A 64 13.86 2.41 -5.74
C ILE A 64 13.94 2.35 -4.22
N VAL A 65 13.49 1.24 -3.62
CA VAL A 65 13.53 0.99 -2.18
C VAL A 65 14.27 -0.33 -1.94
N GLY A 66 15.25 -0.33 -1.05
CA GLY A 66 16.06 -1.54 -0.77
C GLY A 66 16.70 -2.16 -2.03
N GLY A 67 17.02 -1.36 -3.05
CA GLY A 67 17.55 -1.81 -4.32
C GLY A 67 16.53 -2.37 -5.32
N HIS A 68 15.24 -2.37 -5.00
CA HIS A 68 14.16 -2.86 -5.86
C HIS A 68 13.33 -1.72 -6.43
N SER A 69 13.03 -1.77 -7.74
CA SER A 69 12.07 -0.87 -8.38
C SER A 69 10.67 -1.16 -7.87
N VAL A 70 10.01 -0.16 -7.28
CA VAL A 70 8.63 -0.29 -6.76
C VAL A 70 7.66 -0.64 -7.88
N TYR A 71 7.82 -0.06 -9.07
CA TYR A 71 7.00 -0.37 -10.24
C TYR A 71 7.09 -1.86 -10.63
N GLU A 72 8.31 -2.40 -10.75
CA GLU A 72 8.50 -3.81 -11.13
C GLU A 72 8.01 -4.76 -10.04
N CYS A 73 8.16 -4.40 -8.76
CA CYS A 73 7.57 -5.16 -7.67
C CYS A 73 6.05 -5.26 -7.83
N ARG A 74 5.35 -4.12 -8.03
CA ARG A 74 3.89 -4.10 -8.23
C ARG A 74 3.44 -4.87 -9.46
N LYS A 75 4.19 -4.80 -10.57
CA LYS A 75 3.93 -5.65 -11.74
C LYS A 75 4.03 -7.13 -11.40
N SER A 76 5.05 -7.51 -10.65
CA SER A 76 5.25 -8.90 -10.22
C SER A 76 4.15 -9.38 -9.28
N LEU A 77 3.63 -8.49 -8.39
CA LEU A 77 2.43 -8.79 -7.57
C LEU A 77 1.24 -9.13 -8.46
N GLY A 78 1.02 -8.35 -9.52
CA GLY A 78 -0.04 -8.62 -10.49
C GLY A 78 0.11 -9.94 -11.24
N ARG A 79 1.33 -10.31 -11.64
CA ARG A 79 1.60 -11.62 -12.28
C ARG A 79 1.31 -12.77 -11.33
N GLU A 80 1.79 -12.71 -10.08
CA GLU A 80 1.49 -13.74 -9.08
C GLU A 80 -0.01 -13.84 -8.77
N LEU A 81 -0.70 -12.69 -8.68
CA LEU A 81 -2.14 -12.63 -8.48
C LEU A 81 -2.90 -13.33 -9.62
N ALA A 82 -2.47 -13.15 -10.87
CA ALA A 82 -3.06 -13.82 -12.02
C ALA A 82 -2.85 -15.34 -11.98
N LYS A 83 -1.66 -15.81 -11.55
CA LYS A 83 -1.40 -17.25 -11.37
C LYS A 83 -2.28 -17.88 -10.30
N GLU A 84 -2.53 -17.14 -9.19
CA GLU A 84 -3.33 -17.65 -8.07
C GLU A 84 -4.84 -17.54 -8.29
N SER A 85 -5.31 -16.56 -9.07
CA SER A 85 -6.73 -16.23 -9.14
C SER A 85 -7.20 -15.77 -10.52
N HIS A 86 -6.77 -16.46 -11.57
CA HIS A 86 -7.25 -16.23 -12.93
C HIS A 86 -8.79 -16.37 -13.01
N VAL A 87 -9.41 -15.54 -13.84
CA VAL A 87 -10.83 -15.60 -14.17
C VAL A 87 -11.03 -15.18 -15.63
N GLU A 88 -11.95 -15.85 -16.32
CA GLU A 88 -12.33 -15.51 -17.68
C GLU A 88 -13.04 -14.15 -17.71
N ALA A 89 -12.47 -13.20 -18.45
CA ALA A 89 -13.00 -11.85 -18.56
C ALA A 89 -12.64 -11.21 -19.91
N ASP A 90 -13.36 -10.16 -20.30
CA ASP A 90 -13.10 -9.41 -21.52
C ASP A 90 -11.90 -8.45 -21.35
N MET A 91 -11.67 -7.95 -20.15
CA MET A 91 -10.61 -6.96 -19.90
C MET A 91 -10.20 -6.84 -18.43
N ILE A 92 -8.97 -6.40 -18.23
CA ILE A 92 -8.39 -6.02 -16.94
C ILE A 92 -8.42 -4.51 -16.81
N ILE A 93 -9.02 -3.99 -15.75
CA ILE A 93 -9.15 -2.56 -15.47
C ILE A 93 -8.45 -2.24 -14.15
N PRO A 94 -7.49 -1.30 -14.12
CA PRO A 94 -6.88 -0.87 -12.88
C PRO A 94 -7.83 0.02 -12.09
N VAL A 95 -7.76 -0.07 -10.76
CA VAL A 95 -8.24 1.01 -9.89
C VAL A 95 -7.14 2.08 -9.84
N PRO A 96 -7.37 3.26 -10.43
CA PRO A 96 -6.30 4.25 -10.55
C PRO A 96 -6.03 5.00 -9.23
N ASP A 97 -4.77 5.39 -8.95
CA ASP A 97 -3.59 5.16 -9.79
C ASP A 97 -2.78 3.95 -9.30
N SER A 98 -3.00 3.51 -8.07
CA SER A 98 -2.21 2.53 -7.33
C SER A 98 -2.28 1.12 -7.93
N GLY A 99 -3.43 0.70 -8.44
CA GLY A 99 -3.63 -0.59 -9.08
C GLY A 99 -3.02 -0.73 -10.48
N VAL A 100 -2.56 0.37 -11.11
CA VAL A 100 -2.11 0.35 -12.51
C VAL A 100 -0.97 -0.64 -12.76
N PRO A 101 0.17 -0.63 -12.02
CA PRO A 101 1.25 -1.56 -12.32
C PRO A 101 0.85 -3.03 -12.11
N SER A 102 0.05 -3.31 -11.07
CA SER A 102 -0.45 -4.66 -10.80
C SER A 102 -1.42 -5.15 -11.87
N ALA A 103 -2.28 -4.27 -12.39
CA ALA A 103 -3.18 -4.60 -13.49
C ALA A 103 -2.41 -4.91 -14.79
N VAL A 104 -1.32 -4.18 -15.06
CA VAL A 104 -0.41 -4.49 -16.18
C VAL A 104 0.19 -5.87 -16.00
N GLY A 105 0.72 -6.19 -14.81
CA GLY A 105 1.29 -7.50 -14.52
C GLY A 105 0.26 -8.63 -14.62
N TYR A 106 -0.96 -8.40 -14.12
CA TYR A 106 -2.07 -9.36 -14.23
C TYR A 106 -2.45 -9.63 -15.69
N SER A 107 -2.55 -8.58 -16.51
CA SER A 107 -2.83 -8.68 -17.94
C SER A 107 -1.75 -9.44 -18.70
N GLU A 108 -0.47 -9.15 -18.43
CA GLU A 108 0.66 -9.85 -19.05
C GLU A 108 0.64 -11.35 -18.78
N GLU A 109 0.34 -11.76 -17.54
CA GLU A 109 0.33 -13.17 -17.14
C GLU A 109 -0.94 -13.91 -17.59
N SER A 110 -2.11 -13.27 -17.48
CA SER A 110 -3.41 -13.88 -17.82
C SER A 110 -3.69 -13.88 -19.33
N GLY A 111 -3.04 -13.02 -20.11
CA GLY A 111 -3.33 -12.79 -21.53
C GLY A 111 -4.62 -12.01 -21.77
N VAL A 112 -5.36 -11.59 -20.73
CA VAL A 112 -6.56 -10.76 -20.85
C VAL A 112 -6.15 -9.29 -21.10
N PRO A 113 -6.75 -8.58 -22.08
CA PRO A 113 -6.36 -7.22 -22.43
C PRO A 113 -6.47 -6.23 -21.25
N PHE A 114 -5.46 -5.38 -21.11
CA PHE A 114 -5.49 -4.23 -20.19
C PHE A 114 -6.22 -3.05 -20.84
N GLU A 115 -7.17 -2.45 -20.11
CA GLU A 115 -7.95 -1.32 -20.59
C GLU A 115 -8.18 -0.26 -19.50
N LEU A 116 -8.22 1.01 -19.89
CA LEU A 116 -8.54 2.13 -19.00
C LEU A 116 -10.06 2.31 -18.88
N GLY A 117 -10.71 1.34 -18.23
CA GLY A 117 -12.15 1.38 -17.96
C GLY A 117 -12.56 2.38 -16.88
N ILE A 118 -11.62 2.83 -16.06
CA ILE A 118 -11.79 3.90 -15.07
C ILE A 118 -10.85 5.05 -15.41
N ILE A 119 -11.40 6.25 -15.52
CA ILE A 119 -10.63 7.48 -15.76
C ILE A 119 -10.62 8.32 -14.49
N ARG A 120 -9.43 8.68 -14.02
CA ARG A 120 -9.27 9.61 -12.91
C ARG A 120 -9.32 11.05 -13.41
N ASN A 121 -10.07 11.88 -12.71
CA ASN A 121 -10.06 13.33 -12.95
C ASN A 121 -8.89 13.98 -12.21
N HIS A 122 -7.88 14.42 -12.94
CA HIS A 122 -6.67 15.05 -12.38
C HIS A 122 -6.91 16.47 -11.83
N TYR A 123 -8.02 17.12 -12.16
CA TYR A 123 -8.37 18.45 -11.67
C TYR A 123 -9.00 18.42 -10.26
N VAL A 124 -9.36 17.24 -9.75
CA VAL A 124 -9.91 17.07 -8.40
C VAL A 124 -8.79 16.66 -7.45
N GLY A 125 -8.38 17.58 -6.57
CA GLY A 125 -7.36 17.37 -5.56
C GLY A 125 -7.78 16.38 -4.45
N ARG A 126 -6.98 16.26 -3.37
CA ARG A 126 -7.32 15.45 -2.20
C ARG A 126 -8.54 16.03 -1.49
N THR A 127 -9.63 15.27 -1.46
CA THR A 127 -10.96 15.69 -0.93
C THR A 127 -11.10 15.56 0.58
N PHE A 128 -10.02 15.31 1.32
CA PHE A 128 -10.04 15.12 2.78
C PHE A 128 -10.24 16.41 3.60
N ILE A 129 -10.24 17.58 2.96
CA ILE A 129 -10.29 18.90 3.62
C ILE A 129 -11.71 19.49 3.62
N GLU A 130 -12.66 18.85 2.96
CA GLU A 130 -14.04 19.37 2.85
C GLU A 130 -14.87 19.02 4.10
N PRO A 131 -15.45 20.03 4.79
CA PRO A 131 -16.15 19.81 6.07
C PRO A 131 -17.50 19.10 5.94
N GLN A 132 -18.17 19.16 4.78
CA GLN A 132 -19.52 18.61 4.60
C GLN A 132 -19.53 17.24 3.97
N GLN A 133 -20.28 16.31 4.55
CA GLN A 133 -20.38 14.92 4.12
C GLN A 133 -21.00 14.74 2.71
N SER A 134 -21.94 15.61 2.33
CA SER A 134 -22.53 15.65 0.99
C SER A 134 -21.51 16.05 -0.09
N ILE A 135 -20.65 17.03 0.20
CA ILE A 135 -19.59 17.47 -0.70
C ILE A 135 -18.50 16.40 -0.84
N ARG A 136 -18.18 15.69 0.25
CA ARG A 136 -17.27 14.53 0.20
C ARG A 136 -17.80 13.40 -0.70
N ALA A 137 -19.10 13.10 -0.63
CA ALA A 137 -19.72 12.08 -1.48
C ALA A 137 -19.71 12.49 -2.95
N PHE A 138 -19.96 13.76 -3.25
CA PHE A 138 -19.91 14.32 -4.61
C PHE A 138 -18.46 14.36 -5.14
N SER A 139 -17.51 14.73 -4.32
CA SER A 139 -16.08 14.80 -4.66
C SER A 139 -15.49 13.41 -5.02
N VAL A 140 -15.94 12.33 -4.37
CA VAL A 140 -15.56 10.96 -4.75
C VAL A 140 -16.10 10.59 -6.13
N LYS A 141 -17.34 10.99 -6.46
CA LYS A 141 -17.92 10.81 -7.81
C LYS A 141 -17.17 11.63 -8.89
N LEU A 142 -16.66 12.80 -8.53
CA LEU A 142 -15.87 13.62 -9.46
C LEU A 142 -14.46 13.08 -9.71
N LYS A 143 -13.93 12.27 -8.77
CA LYS A 143 -12.55 11.76 -8.84
C LYS A 143 -12.37 10.64 -9.85
N HIS A 144 -13.37 9.77 -10.01
CA HIS A 144 -13.32 8.62 -10.90
C HIS A 144 -14.57 8.55 -11.75
N ASN A 145 -14.41 8.21 -13.02
CA ASN A 145 -15.52 8.00 -13.96
C ASN A 145 -15.30 6.72 -14.77
N ALA A 146 -16.35 5.91 -14.89
CA ALA A 146 -16.32 4.72 -15.73
C ALA A 146 -16.45 5.09 -17.22
N ASN A 147 -15.64 4.45 -18.06
CA ASN A 147 -15.77 4.53 -19.51
C ASN A 147 -16.91 3.61 -19.98
N ARG A 148 -18.15 4.14 -20.00
CA ARG A 148 -19.37 3.39 -20.32
C ARG A 148 -19.33 2.69 -21.67
N ALA A 149 -18.74 3.34 -22.67
CA ALA A 149 -18.64 2.79 -24.04
C ALA A 149 -17.75 1.54 -24.09
N LEU A 150 -16.75 1.46 -23.20
CA LEU A 150 -15.83 0.34 -23.11
C LEU A 150 -16.39 -0.81 -22.26
N VAL A 151 -17.01 -0.47 -21.12
CA VAL A 151 -17.39 -1.40 -20.05
C VAL A 151 -18.76 -2.06 -20.29
N GLY A 152 -19.67 -1.38 -21.03
CA GLY A 152 -21.05 -1.84 -21.22
C GLY A 152 -21.15 -3.27 -21.77
N GLY A 153 -21.86 -4.16 -21.05
CA GLY A 153 -22.07 -5.55 -21.42
C GLY A 153 -20.85 -6.47 -21.22
N LYS A 154 -19.74 -5.98 -20.64
CA LYS A 154 -18.48 -6.72 -20.52
C LYS A 154 -18.32 -7.37 -19.16
N LYS A 155 -17.61 -8.51 -19.13
CA LYS A 155 -17.04 -9.12 -17.92
C LYS A 155 -15.70 -8.49 -17.64
N ILE A 156 -15.53 -7.90 -16.50
CA ILE A 156 -14.33 -7.12 -16.16
C ILE A 156 -13.63 -7.64 -14.91
N VAL A 157 -12.30 -7.54 -14.91
CA VAL A 157 -11.49 -7.71 -13.70
C VAL A 157 -11.01 -6.35 -13.26
N LEU A 158 -11.37 -5.94 -12.05
CA LEU A 158 -10.85 -4.76 -11.38
C LEU A 158 -9.64 -5.18 -10.55
N VAL A 159 -8.47 -4.62 -10.83
CA VAL A 159 -7.25 -4.86 -10.04
C VAL A 159 -6.96 -3.63 -9.20
N ASP A 160 -6.89 -3.86 -7.87
CA ASP A 160 -6.53 -2.84 -6.88
C ASP A 160 -5.30 -3.29 -6.08
N ASP A 161 -4.63 -2.36 -5.42
CA ASP A 161 -3.46 -2.66 -4.60
C ASP A 161 -3.82 -3.37 -3.29
N SER A 162 -4.82 -2.86 -2.56
CA SER A 162 -5.20 -3.33 -1.22
C SER A 162 -6.62 -2.91 -0.85
N ILE A 163 -7.22 -3.59 0.14
CA ILE A 163 -8.48 -3.21 0.76
C ILE A 163 -8.28 -3.05 2.27
N VAL A 164 -8.61 -1.86 2.80
CA VAL A 164 -8.59 -1.57 4.24
C VAL A 164 -10.01 -1.65 4.80
N ARG A 165 -10.86 -0.64 4.54
CA ARG A 165 -12.27 -0.59 4.99
C ARG A 165 -13.28 -1.04 3.91
N GLY A 166 -12.86 -1.13 2.67
CA GLY A 166 -13.70 -1.51 1.52
C GLY A 166 -14.66 -0.44 1.01
N THR A 167 -14.79 0.71 1.68
CA THR A 167 -15.75 1.77 1.28
C THR A 167 -15.51 2.36 -0.10
N THR A 168 -14.25 2.45 -0.52
CA THR A 168 -13.86 2.88 -1.88
C THR A 168 -14.21 1.80 -2.89
N SER A 169 -13.89 0.55 -2.59
CA SER A 169 -14.11 -0.59 -3.48
C SER A 169 -15.60 -0.81 -3.77
N VAL A 170 -16.49 -0.67 -2.76
CA VAL A 170 -17.96 -0.70 -2.96
C VAL A 170 -18.40 0.34 -3.99
N LYS A 171 -17.90 1.59 -3.87
CA LYS A 171 -18.27 2.67 -4.80
C LYS A 171 -17.74 2.42 -6.22
N ILE A 172 -16.56 1.83 -6.35
CA ILE A 172 -15.96 1.50 -7.65
C ILE A 172 -16.74 0.36 -8.30
N VAL A 173 -17.03 -0.72 -7.59
CA VAL A 173 -17.84 -1.83 -8.12
C VAL A 173 -19.22 -1.32 -8.56
N GLN A 174 -19.91 -0.53 -7.73
CA GLN A 174 -21.20 0.06 -8.08
C GLN A 174 -21.10 0.95 -9.32
N MET A 175 -20.06 1.77 -9.43
CA MET A 175 -19.84 2.63 -10.60
C MET A 175 -19.70 1.81 -11.89
N MET A 176 -19.01 0.66 -11.84
CA MET A 176 -18.85 -0.23 -12.99
C MET A 176 -20.15 -0.95 -13.34
N ARG A 177 -20.95 -1.35 -12.33
CA ARG A 177 -22.31 -1.86 -12.53
C ARG A 177 -23.22 -0.82 -13.19
N ASP A 178 -23.20 0.42 -12.69
CA ASP A 178 -23.98 1.53 -13.25
C ASP A 178 -23.52 1.91 -14.70
N ALA A 179 -22.29 1.58 -15.05
CA ALA A 179 -21.76 1.71 -16.40
C ALA A 179 -22.17 0.57 -17.33
N GLY A 180 -22.81 -0.49 -16.79
CA GLY A 180 -23.35 -1.61 -17.55
C GLY A 180 -22.44 -2.83 -17.63
N ALA A 181 -21.42 -2.97 -16.76
CA ALA A 181 -20.64 -4.21 -16.68
C ALA A 181 -21.55 -5.41 -16.38
N SER A 182 -21.38 -6.51 -17.10
CA SER A 182 -22.16 -7.74 -16.91
C SER A 182 -21.66 -8.53 -15.70
N GLU A 183 -20.35 -8.62 -15.53
CA GLU A 183 -19.70 -9.22 -14.38
C GLU A 183 -18.54 -8.33 -13.90
N VAL A 184 -18.34 -8.25 -12.57
CA VAL A 184 -17.26 -7.47 -11.95
C VAL A 184 -16.51 -8.35 -10.97
N HIS A 185 -15.28 -8.73 -11.32
CA HIS A 185 -14.39 -9.54 -10.51
C HIS A 185 -13.32 -8.65 -9.87
N MET A 186 -13.19 -8.69 -8.53
CA MET A 186 -12.16 -7.94 -7.80
C MET A 186 -10.93 -8.81 -7.56
N ARG A 187 -9.76 -8.28 -7.87
CA ARG A 187 -8.45 -8.91 -7.66
C ARG A 187 -7.53 -7.94 -6.94
N ILE A 188 -7.08 -8.31 -5.75
CA ILE A 188 -6.32 -7.44 -4.85
C ILE A 188 -4.87 -7.92 -4.81
N ALA A 189 -3.95 -7.03 -5.20
CA ALA A 189 -2.53 -7.34 -5.35
C ALA A 189 -1.75 -7.36 -4.01
N ALA A 190 -2.47 -7.53 -2.92
CA ALA A 190 -1.95 -7.72 -1.57
C ALA A 190 -2.75 -8.79 -0.83
N PRO A 191 -2.21 -9.39 0.23
CA PRO A 191 -2.98 -10.22 1.15
C PRO A 191 -4.04 -9.41 1.91
N PRO A 192 -5.03 -10.07 2.54
CA PRO A 192 -6.00 -9.40 3.41
C PRO A 192 -5.31 -8.67 4.57
N ILE A 193 -5.66 -7.40 4.78
CA ILE A 193 -5.17 -6.60 5.91
C ILE A 193 -6.01 -6.92 7.13
N THR A 194 -5.42 -7.62 8.10
CA THR A 194 -6.09 -8.13 9.30
C THR A 194 -5.59 -7.52 10.60
N HIS A 195 -4.44 -6.84 10.57
CA HIS A 195 -3.81 -6.26 11.74
C HIS A 195 -3.44 -4.79 11.50
N PRO A 196 -3.57 -3.90 12.51
CA PRO A 196 -3.19 -2.50 12.39
C PRO A 196 -1.66 -2.33 12.32
N ASP A 197 -1.21 -1.19 11.83
CA ASP A 197 0.19 -0.77 11.84
C ASP A 197 0.45 0.17 13.02
N PHE A 198 1.64 0.03 13.63
CA PHE A 198 2.11 0.88 14.74
C PHE A 198 3.45 1.58 14.42
N TYR A 199 3.93 1.49 13.18
CA TYR A 199 5.27 1.95 12.76
C TYR A 199 5.24 3.14 11.79
N GLY A 200 4.08 3.76 11.59
CA GLY A 200 3.96 4.98 10.81
C GLY A 200 2.91 4.97 9.71
N ILE A 201 2.28 3.83 9.46
CA ILE A 201 1.11 3.76 8.58
C ILE A 201 -0.14 4.01 9.40
N ASP A 202 -0.91 5.04 9.05
CA ASP A 202 -2.20 5.33 9.68
C ASP A 202 -3.25 4.30 9.24
N THR A 203 -3.22 3.12 9.86
CA THR A 203 -4.26 2.10 9.70
C THR A 203 -5.32 2.25 10.79
N PRO A 204 -6.59 1.95 10.47
CA PRO A 204 -7.63 1.97 11.49
C PRO A 204 -7.43 0.84 12.51
N SER A 205 -8.15 0.93 13.64
CA SER A 205 -8.25 -0.16 14.61
C SER A 205 -8.77 -1.45 13.95
N GLN A 206 -8.43 -2.59 14.51
CA GLN A 206 -8.67 -3.91 13.91
C GLN A 206 -10.16 -4.16 13.62
N ASP A 207 -11.06 -3.64 14.44
CA ASP A 207 -12.51 -3.73 14.27
C ASP A 207 -13.03 -2.98 13.02
N GLN A 208 -12.25 -2.05 12.46
CA GLN A 208 -12.55 -1.33 11.23
C GLN A 208 -11.89 -1.92 9.98
N LEU A 209 -11.02 -2.91 10.15
CA LEU A 209 -10.41 -3.63 9.04
C LEU A 209 -11.41 -4.63 8.46
N LEU A 210 -11.73 -4.50 7.16
CA LEU A 210 -12.74 -5.34 6.51
C LEU A 210 -12.40 -6.83 6.64
N ALA A 211 -11.13 -7.19 6.39
CA ALA A 211 -10.68 -8.57 6.42
C ALA A 211 -10.46 -9.14 7.85
N ALA A 212 -10.44 -8.30 8.88
CA ALA A 212 -10.43 -8.74 10.28
C ALA A 212 -11.84 -9.07 10.79
N THR A 213 -12.88 -8.52 10.13
CA THR A 213 -14.27 -8.61 10.60
C THR A 213 -15.18 -9.47 9.73
N LYS A 214 -14.75 -9.82 8.51
CA LYS A 214 -15.55 -10.54 7.52
C LYS A 214 -14.75 -11.66 6.86
N SER A 215 -15.43 -12.76 6.57
CA SER A 215 -14.90 -13.81 5.69
C SER A 215 -14.77 -13.31 4.25
N LEU A 216 -13.99 -14.03 3.42
CA LEU A 216 -13.82 -13.68 2.01
C LEU A 216 -15.15 -13.58 1.24
N GLN A 217 -16.09 -14.52 1.52
CA GLN A 217 -17.43 -14.50 0.92
C GLN A 217 -18.21 -13.26 1.34
N GLU A 218 -18.26 -12.97 2.64
CA GLU A 218 -18.96 -11.78 3.16
C GLU A 218 -18.34 -10.46 2.65
N MET A 219 -17.01 -10.43 2.42
CA MET A 219 -16.36 -9.30 1.77
C MET A 219 -16.80 -9.15 0.32
N GLY A 220 -16.86 -10.24 -0.45
CA GLY A 220 -17.35 -10.23 -1.84
C GLY A 220 -18.78 -9.71 -1.93
N ASP A 221 -19.67 -10.21 -1.08
CA ASP A 221 -21.06 -9.79 -1.00
C ASP A 221 -21.19 -8.31 -0.60
N TYR A 222 -20.41 -7.87 0.38
CA TYR A 222 -20.35 -6.47 0.82
C TYR A 222 -19.89 -5.51 -0.30
N LEU A 223 -18.91 -5.92 -1.11
CA LEU A 223 -18.42 -5.14 -2.23
C LEU A 223 -19.38 -5.16 -3.44
N GLY A 224 -20.29 -6.13 -3.52
CA GLY A 224 -21.16 -6.36 -4.68
C GLY A 224 -20.41 -6.92 -5.89
N ALA A 225 -19.29 -7.59 -5.67
CA ALA A 225 -18.48 -8.22 -6.72
C ALA A 225 -18.96 -9.66 -7.00
N ASP A 226 -18.86 -10.12 -8.26
CA ASP A 226 -19.17 -11.52 -8.63
C ASP A 226 -18.11 -12.49 -8.11
N SER A 227 -16.88 -12.04 -7.94
CA SER A 227 -15.85 -12.75 -7.21
C SER A 227 -14.81 -11.79 -6.62
N LEU A 228 -14.22 -12.18 -5.49
CA LEU A 228 -13.14 -11.47 -4.82
C LEU A 228 -12.00 -12.44 -4.55
N SER A 229 -10.76 -12.03 -4.86
CA SER A 229 -9.56 -12.76 -4.46
C SER A 229 -8.46 -11.78 -4.09
N PHE A 230 -7.66 -12.20 -3.12
CA PHE A 230 -6.45 -11.52 -2.68
C PHE A 230 -5.23 -12.34 -3.08
N LEU A 231 -4.11 -11.68 -3.27
CA LEU A 231 -2.81 -12.35 -3.38
C LEU A 231 -2.51 -13.03 -2.04
N SER A 232 -1.98 -14.25 -2.09
CA SER A 232 -1.52 -14.93 -0.87
C SER A 232 -0.25 -14.28 -0.30
N VAL A 233 0.03 -14.50 0.99
CA VAL A 233 1.31 -14.06 1.60
C VAL A 233 2.49 -14.70 0.87
N ASP A 234 2.40 -15.98 0.52
CA ASP A 234 3.45 -16.63 -0.25
C ASP A 234 3.60 -16.08 -1.67
N GLY A 235 2.49 -15.73 -2.32
CA GLY A 235 2.49 -15.03 -3.61
C GLY A 235 3.17 -13.67 -3.54
N LEU A 236 2.90 -12.91 -2.47
CA LEU A 236 3.56 -11.66 -2.19
C LEU A 236 5.08 -11.83 -2.10
N TYR A 237 5.55 -12.83 -1.36
CA TYR A 237 6.99 -13.12 -1.23
C TYR A 237 7.59 -13.64 -2.55
N ARG A 238 6.88 -14.47 -3.33
CA ARG A 238 7.34 -14.90 -4.67
C ARG A 238 7.51 -13.70 -5.60
N ALA A 239 6.58 -12.77 -5.60
CA ALA A 239 6.68 -11.53 -6.39
C ALA A 239 7.89 -10.68 -6.01
N MET A 240 8.32 -10.76 -4.74
CA MET A 240 9.51 -10.09 -4.21
C MET A 240 10.82 -10.87 -4.38
N GLY A 241 10.82 -11.96 -5.18
CA GLY A 241 12.02 -12.73 -5.48
C GLY A 241 12.32 -13.86 -4.49
N HIS A 242 11.36 -14.29 -3.67
CA HIS A 242 11.47 -15.41 -2.74
C HIS A 242 10.62 -16.61 -3.23
N PRO A 243 11.16 -17.50 -4.10
CA PRO A 243 10.36 -18.52 -4.79
C PRO A 243 9.63 -19.52 -3.88
N LYS A 244 10.14 -19.71 -2.65
CA LYS A 244 9.55 -20.61 -1.66
C LYS A 244 8.43 -19.97 -0.82
N GLY A 245 8.12 -18.68 -1.06
CA GLY A 245 7.19 -17.92 -0.24
C GLY A 245 7.86 -17.34 1.02
N ARG A 246 7.04 -17.08 2.04
CA ARG A 246 7.46 -16.50 3.32
C ARG A 246 8.25 -17.52 4.16
N ASP A 247 9.41 -17.13 4.66
CA ASP A 247 10.12 -17.84 5.70
C ASP A 247 9.58 -17.40 7.07
N ASN A 248 8.83 -18.27 7.75
CA ASN A 248 8.18 -17.96 9.01
C ASN A 248 9.17 -17.78 10.18
N ASP A 249 10.33 -18.43 10.12
CA ASP A 249 11.36 -18.34 11.16
C ASP A 249 12.22 -17.08 10.98
N CYS A 250 12.37 -16.63 9.74
CA CYS A 250 13.24 -15.49 9.42
C CYS A 250 12.68 -14.63 8.27
N PRO A 251 11.53 -13.96 8.45
CA PRO A 251 10.92 -13.17 7.38
C PRO A 251 11.85 -12.08 6.88
N GLN A 252 11.83 -11.84 5.57
CA GLN A 252 12.70 -10.86 4.91
C GLN A 252 12.13 -9.45 5.00
N TYR A 253 10.81 -9.34 5.16
CA TYR A 253 10.07 -8.08 5.23
C TYR A 253 9.32 -7.94 6.55
N THR A 254 8.95 -6.72 6.90
CA THR A 254 7.94 -6.42 7.92
C THR A 254 6.58 -6.48 7.24
N ASP A 255 5.77 -7.47 7.60
CA ASP A 255 4.51 -7.84 6.95
C ASP A 255 3.35 -8.04 7.95
N HIS A 256 3.50 -7.49 9.15
CA HIS A 256 2.59 -7.66 10.28
C HIS A 256 1.14 -7.29 9.96
N CYS A 257 0.89 -6.35 9.05
CA CYS A 257 -0.47 -5.97 8.66
C CYS A 257 -1.27 -7.15 8.04
N PHE A 258 -0.57 -8.15 7.50
CA PHE A 258 -1.16 -9.38 6.94
C PHE A 258 -1.07 -10.57 7.88
N THR A 259 0.02 -10.67 8.67
CA THR A 259 0.40 -11.87 9.42
C THR A 259 0.25 -11.74 10.94
N GLY A 260 0.22 -10.52 11.46
CA GLY A 260 0.31 -10.26 12.91
C GLY A 260 1.73 -10.48 13.50
N ASP A 261 2.73 -10.77 12.65
CA ASP A 261 4.12 -10.94 13.07
C ASP A 261 4.83 -9.58 13.19
N TYR A 262 4.62 -8.91 14.31
CA TYR A 262 5.21 -7.60 14.57
C TYR A 262 6.73 -7.70 14.81
N PRO A 263 7.55 -6.80 14.21
CA PRO A 263 9.00 -6.85 14.33
C PRO A 263 9.53 -6.48 15.73
N THR A 264 8.69 -5.90 16.59
CA THR A 264 8.99 -5.53 17.97
C THR A 264 7.83 -5.94 18.89
N ASN A 265 8.11 -6.12 20.17
CA ASN A 265 7.05 -6.32 21.17
C ASN A 265 6.20 -5.05 21.27
N LEU A 266 4.90 -5.19 21.16
CA LEU A 266 3.93 -4.11 21.37
C LEU A 266 3.72 -3.96 22.89
N ILE A 267 4.59 -3.19 23.53
CA ILE A 267 4.61 -3.06 25.01
C ILE A 267 3.36 -2.33 25.52
N ASP A 268 2.65 -1.64 24.62
CA ASP A 268 1.56 -0.72 24.95
C ASP A 268 0.18 -1.37 24.90
N GLU A 269 0.06 -2.61 24.41
CA GLU A 269 -1.24 -3.31 24.35
C GLU A 269 -1.59 -4.10 25.63
N ASP A 270 -0.62 -4.44 26.46
CA ASP A 270 -0.82 -5.31 27.64
C ASP A 270 -0.94 -4.59 28.98
N GLY A 271 -0.98 -3.27 29.01
CA GLY A 271 -1.03 -2.53 30.26
C GLY A 271 -1.81 -1.23 30.20
N GLU A 272 -2.82 -1.10 31.06
CA GLU A 272 -3.39 0.17 31.54
C GLU A 272 -2.28 1.06 32.15
N GLN A 273 -1.29 1.47 31.37
CA GLN A 273 -0.39 2.54 31.75
C GLN A 273 -0.71 3.75 30.91
N ASP A 274 -1.34 4.73 31.56
CA ASP A 274 -1.44 6.10 31.10
C ASP A 274 -0.08 6.54 30.53
N PHE A 275 0.08 6.46 29.20
CA PHE A 275 1.20 7.09 28.52
C PHE A 275 1.01 8.61 28.63
N LYS A 276 1.56 9.17 29.69
CA LYS A 276 1.89 10.59 29.67
C LYS A 276 2.92 10.76 28.56
N GLN A 277 2.47 11.27 27.43
CA GLN A 277 3.34 11.74 26.37
C GLN A 277 4.43 12.58 27.03
N LEU A 278 5.65 12.07 27.09
CA LEU A 278 6.80 12.81 27.59
C LEU A 278 7.00 13.97 26.61
N SER A 279 6.44 15.13 26.95
CA SER A 279 6.70 16.36 26.22
C SER A 279 8.20 16.61 26.29
N LEU A 280 8.89 16.60 25.15
CA LEU A 280 10.27 17.05 25.01
C LEU A 280 10.47 18.53 25.45
N LEU A 281 9.41 19.22 25.87
CA LEU A 281 9.35 20.61 26.27
C LEU A 281 9.03 20.82 27.76
N THR A 282 9.07 19.80 28.60
CA THR A 282 9.06 20.03 30.05
C THR A 282 10.39 20.62 30.50
N VAL A 283 10.51 21.93 30.33
CA VAL A 283 11.50 22.71 31.05
C VAL A 283 11.16 22.56 32.56
N SER A 284 12.03 21.91 33.29
CA SER A 284 11.94 21.85 34.75
C SER A 284 12.07 23.25 35.33
N ASN A 285 10.93 23.89 35.67
CA ASN A 285 10.93 24.99 36.61
C ASN A 285 11.23 24.43 37.99
N THR A 286 12.50 24.35 38.37
CA THR A 286 12.91 24.26 39.74
C THR A 286 12.97 25.69 40.29
N PRO A 287 12.19 26.06 41.33
CA PRO A 287 12.42 27.33 41.99
C PRO A 287 13.72 27.23 42.81
N GLU A 288 14.63 28.15 42.54
CA GLU A 288 15.75 28.45 43.44
C GLU A 288 15.20 28.89 44.81
N GLN A 289 15.66 28.20 45.86
CA GLN A 289 15.68 28.74 47.24
C GLN A 289 17.13 28.96 47.66
#